data_cacc8883110031ee01c56126a39a3d43
#
_entry.id   cacc8883110031ee01c56126a39a3d43
#
_cell.length_a   1.000
_cell.length_b   1.000
_cell.length_c   1.000
_cell.angle_alpha   90.00
_cell.angle_beta   90.00
_cell.angle_gamma   90.00
#
_symmetry.space_group_name_H-M   'P 1'
#
loop_
_entity.id
_entity.type
_entity.pdbx_description
1 polymer ?
#
loop_
_entity_poly.entity_id
_entity_poly.type
_entity_poly.pdbx_seq_one_letter_code
_entity_poly.pdbx_strand_id
1 'polypeptide(L)'
;IDYRSKKKMIDLKTSWSIRNPMKKDGTRTWRIPKPAKEPSTSQICQQAVYWKATGLTPALLFCTADGYEIATPETTDKLSKESLEHHFNVVKQRWLVIQNIMKKSFNFDEALQFVSPDLERIKSYQGNDFVKIAKVIWRI
;
A
#
# COMPACT_ATOMS: atom_id res chain seq x y z
N ILE A 1 3.46 12.60 -2.73
CA ILE A 1 4.83 13.19 -2.70
C ILE A 1 4.78 14.39 -1.76
N ASP A 2 5.51 14.32 -0.64
CA ASP A 2 5.51 15.39 0.38
C ASP A 2 6.56 16.46 0.07
N TYR A 3 7.65 16.08 -0.57
CA TYR A 3 8.69 17.01 -1.01
C TYR A 3 9.21 16.65 -2.41
N ARG A 4 9.45 17.66 -3.23
CA ARG A 4 9.97 17.52 -4.59
C ARG A 4 11.08 18.55 -4.86
N SER A 5 12.20 18.08 -5.39
CA SER A 5 13.29 18.90 -5.93
C SER A 5 13.41 18.68 -7.45
N LYS A 6 14.42 19.31 -8.09
CA LYS A 6 14.70 19.09 -9.52
C LYS A 6 15.14 17.64 -9.85
N LYS A 7 15.68 16.90 -8.88
CA LYS A 7 16.27 15.56 -9.10
C LYS A 7 15.66 14.45 -8.24
N LYS A 8 15.06 14.79 -7.09
CA LYS A 8 14.57 13.81 -6.10
C LYS A 8 13.16 14.14 -5.67
N MET A 9 12.42 13.11 -5.32
CA MET A 9 11.15 13.21 -4.61
C MET A 9 11.26 12.44 -3.30
N ILE A 10 10.67 12.98 -2.24
CA ILE A 10 10.63 12.36 -0.91
C ILE A 10 9.17 12.18 -0.53
N ASP A 11 8.84 11.00 -0.05
CA ASP A 11 7.53 10.66 0.47
C ASP A 11 7.68 10.27 1.95
N LEU A 12 7.01 11.02 2.82
CA LEU A 12 7.11 10.84 4.26
C LEU A 12 6.12 9.78 4.74
N LYS A 13 6.61 8.82 5.49
CA LYS A 13 5.82 7.76 6.14
C LYS A 13 5.97 7.87 7.66
N THR A 14 4.91 8.27 8.32
CA THR A 14 4.91 8.44 9.78
C THR A 14 4.21 7.28 10.47
N SER A 15 4.74 6.88 11.63
CA SER A 15 4.07 5.95 12.53
C SER A 15 4.40 6.32 13.98
N TRP A 16 3.41 6.82 14.71
CA TRP A 16 3.62 7.35 16.06
C TRP A 16 3.51 6.28 17.13
N SER A 17 2.53 5.38 17.00
CA SER A 17 2.34 4.29 17.96
C SER A 17 1.63 3.10 17.32
N ILE A 18 1.94 1.91 17.83
CA ILE A 18 1.28 0.67 17.45
C ILE A 18 0.53 0.14 18.67
N ARG A 19 -0.74 -0.22 18.45
CA ARG A 19 -1.55 -0.90 19.46
C ARG A 19 -1.09 -2.34 19.59
N ASN A 20 -0.65 -2.72 20.77
CA ASN A 20 -0.32 -4.13 21.04
C ASN A 20 -1.59 -4.99 21.04
N PRO A 21 -1.47 -6.30 20.82
CA PRO A 21 -2.57 -7.23 21.06
C PRO A 21 -3.16 -7.06 22.45
N MET A 22 -4.46 -7.30 22.58
CA MET A 22 -5.13 -7.26 23.87
C MET A 22 -4.57 -8.38 24.76
N LYS A 23 -4.19 -8.05 25.99
CA LYS A 23 -3.77 -9.03 26.99
C LYS A 23 -4.96 -9.85 27.46
N LYS A 24 -4.70 -10.99 28.15
CA LYS A 24 -5.73 -11.87 28.73
C LYS A 24 -6.62 -11.17 29.76
N ASP A 25 -6.10 -10.14 30.42
CA ASP A 25 -6.82 -9.30 31.41
C ASP A 25 -7.69 -8.18 30.76
N GLY A 26 -7.79 -8.16 29.44
CA GLY A 26 -8.55 -7.13 28.70
C GLY A 26 -7.82 -5.79 28.52
N THR A 27 -6.61 -5.64 29.06
CA THR A 27 -5.85 -4.42 28.90
C THR A 27 -5.14 -4.34 27.54
N ARG A 28 -4.95 -3.14 27.03
CA ARG A 28 -4.12 -2.87 25.84
C ARG A 28 -3.07 -1.84 26.16
N THR A 29 -1.89 -2.05 25.60
CA THR A 29 -0.78 -1.11 25.68
C THR A 29 -0.44 -0.62 24.28
N TRP A 30 0.29 0.50 24.23
CA TRP A 30 0.84 1.07 23.02
C TRP A 30 2.36 0.92 23.06
N ARG A 31 2.96 0.75 21.89
CA ARG A 31 4.42 0.82 21.74
C ARG A 31 4.77 1.80 20.65
N ILE A 32 5.92 2.45 20.79
CA ILE A 32 6.53 3.25 19.73
C ILE A 32 7.22 2.26 18.79
N PRO A 33 6.87 2.21 17.49
CA PRO A 33 7.56 1.37 16.53
C PRO A 33 8.93 1.97 16.22
N LYS A 34 9.91 1.12 15.91
CA LYS A 34 11.13 1.58 15.24
C LYS A 34 10.79 2.00 13.80
N PRO A 35 11.52 2.98 13.22
CA PRO A 35 11.35 3.31 11.82
C PRO A 35 11.60 2.09 10.93
N ALA A 36 10.81 1.96 9.88
CA ALA A 36 11.00 0.88 8.91
C ALA A 36 12.30 1.11 8.14
N LYS A 37 13.11 0.07 7.99
CA LYS A 37 14.35 0.13 7.19
C LYS A 37 14.10 -0.06 5.70
N GLU A 38 13.01 -0.74 5.37
CA GLU A 38 12.68 -1.07 3.98
C GLU A 38 11.22 -0.77 3.65
N PRO A 39 10.95 -0.36 2.40
CA PRO A 39 9.59 -0.13 1.95
C PRO A 39 8.82 -1.45 1.79
N SER A 40 7.51 -1.38 2.07
CA SER A 40 6.56 -2.43 1.74
C SER A 40 6.25 -2.44 0.23
N THR A 41 5.73 -3.55 -0.29
CA THR A 41 5.33 -3.67 -1.70
C THR A 41 4.37 -2.56 -2.14
N SER A 42 3.41 -2.18 -1.31
CA SER A 42 2.46 -1.10 -1.64
C SER A 42 3.16 0.25 -1.76
N GLN A 43 4.15 0.53 -0.91
CA GLN A 43 4.95 1.75 -0.98
C GLN A 43 5.85 1.75 -2.22
N ILE A 44 6.43 0.60 -2.59
CA ILE A 44 7.23 0.47 -3.82
C ILE A 44 6.34 0.72 -5.05
N CYS A 45 5.14 0.14 -5.11
CA CYS A 45 4.18 0.40 -6.18
C CYS A 45 3.82 1.89 -6.29
N GLN A 46 3.62 2.58 -5.17
CA GLN A 46 3.36 4.03 -5.13
C GLN A 46 4.56 4.81 -5.69
N GLN A 47 5.78 4.49 -5.23
CA GLN A 47 7.00 5.13 -5.72
C GLN A 47 7.23 4.86 -7.21
N ALA A 48 6.93 3.66 -7.70
CA ALA A 48 7.04 3.30 -9.11
C ALA A 48 6.14 4.16 -10.01
N VAL A 49 4.90 4.43 -9.57
CA VAL A 49 3.98 5.34 -10.29
C VAL A 49 4.52 6.77 -10.28
N TYR A 50 4.98 7.26 -9.13
CA TYR A 50 5.52 8.62 -9.02
C TYR A 50 6.80 8.79 -9.85
N TRP A 51 7.71 7.81 -9.80
CA TRP A 51 8.93 7.79 -10.60
C TRP A 51 8.60 7.82 -12.10
N LYS A 52 7.67 6.98 -12.56
CA LYS A 52 7.28 6.94 -13.98
C LYS A 52 6.65 8.25 -14.46
N ALA A 53 5.86 8.89 -13.60
CA ALA A 53 5.18 10.15 -13.92
C ALA A 53 6.12 11.37 -13.90
N THR A 54 7.17 11.33 -13.08
CA THR A 54 8.01 12.51 -12.83
C THR A 54 9.45 12.39 -13.34
N GLY A 55 9.94 11.17 -13.53
CA GLY A 55 11.36 10.88 -13.83
C GLY A 55 12.32 11.13 -12.65
N LEU A 56 11.78 11.46 -11.45
CA LEU A 56 12.59 11.82 -10.29
C LEU A 56 12.99 10.59 -9.48
N THR A 57 14.21 10.61 -8.92
CA THR A 57 14.68 9.56 -8.02
C THR A 57 13.86 9.54 -6.74
N PRO A 58 13.23 8.41 -6.37
CA PRO A 58 12.42 8.32 -5.17
C PRO A 58 13.29 8.17 -3.91
N ALA A 59 12.78 8.72 -2.81
CA ALA A 59 13.25 8.45 -1.46
C ALA A 59 12.04 8.33 -0.52
N LEU A 60 12.10 7.39 0.39
CA LEU A 60 11.11 7.20 1.44
C LEU A 60 11.74 7.56 2.79
N LEU A 61 11.14 8.50 3.49
CA LEU A 61 11.53 8.88 4.83
C LEU A 61 10.55 8.27 5.84
N PHE A 62 11.00 7.28 6.59
CA PHE A 62 10.23 6.64 7.66
C PHE A 62 10.52 7.33 8.98
N CYS A 63 9.52 8.00 9.54
CA CYS A 63 9.64 8.71 10.81
C CYS A 63 8.76 8.06 11.88
N THR A 64 9.32 7.92 13.08
CA THR A 64 8.61 7.51 14.29
C THR A 64 9.01 8.44 15.44
N ALA A 65 8.41 8.27 16.62
CA ALA A 65 8.87 8.99 17.82
C ALA A 65 10.26 8.53 18.30
N ASP A 66 10.75 7.38 17.83
CA ASP A 66 12.06 6.79 18.21
C ASP A 66 13.18 7.15 17.22
N GLY A 67 12.87 7.85 16.11
CA GLY A 67 13.85 8.26 15.12
C GLY A 67 13.34 8.20 13.68
N TYR A 68 14.29 8.17 12.75
CA TYR A 68 13.98 8.08 11.33
C TYR A 68 14.95 7.17 10.58
N GLU A 69 14.49 6.65 9.45
CA GLU A 69 15.27 5.90 8.46
C GLU A 69 14.93 6.42 7.06
N ILE A 70 15.92 6.40 6.18
CA ILE A 70 15.74 6.83 4.78
C ILE A 70 16.05 5.65 3.86
N ALA A 71 15.07 5.28 3.04
CA ALA A 71 15.24 4.32 1.96
C ALA A 71 15.38 5.06 0.62
N THR A 72 16.46 4.80 -0.09
CA THR A 72 16.78 5.34 -1.42
C THR A 72 17.29 4.21 -2.32
N PRO A 73 17.41 4.40 -3.64
CA PRO A 73 18.02 3.39 -4.51
C PRO A 73 19.45 2.96 -4.11
N GLU A 74 20.17 3.83 -3.40
CA GLU A 74 21.52 3.53 -2.90
C GLU A 74 21.51 2.68 -1.62
N THR A 75 20.41 2.70 -0.85
CA THR A 75 20.30 1.97 0.43
C THR A 75 19.47 0.70 0.32
N THR A 76 18.65 0.53 -0.73
CA THR A 76 17.82 -0.66 -0.94
C THR A 76 17.54 -0.92 -2.42
N ASP A 77 17.73 -2.17 -2.85
CA ASP A 77 17.42 -2.62 -4.21
C ASP A 77 15.92 -2.55 -4.54
N LYS A 78 15.07 -2.46 -3.51
CA LYS A 78 13.62 -2.31 -3.68
C LYS A 78 13.21 -1.01 -4.37
N LEU A 79 14.06 0.01 -4.34
CA LEU A 79 13.85 1.27 -5.04
C LEU A 79 14.77 1.41 -6.26
N SER A 80 15.47 0.34 -6.67
CA SER A 80 16.24 0.32 -7.91
C SER A 80 15.34 0.57 -9.13
N LYS A 81 15.93 1.02 -10.23
CA LYS A 81 15.20 1.30 -11.47
C LYS A 81 14.47 0.05 -11.99
N GLU A 82 15.11 -1.12 -11.89
CA GLU A 82 14.56 -2.41 -12.30
C GLU A 82 13.35 -2.78 -11.45
N SER A 83 13.46 -2.61 -10.13
CA SER A 83 12.36 -2.87 -9.20
C SER A 83 11.18 -1.92 -9.45
N LEU A 84 11.44 -0.64 -9.65
CA LEU A 84 10.41 0.36 -9.94
C LEU A 84 9.70 0.08 -11.28
N GLU A 85 10.44 -0.28 -12.34
CA GLU A 85 9.85 -0.65 -13.62
C GLU A 85 8.98 -1.90 -13.49
N HIS A 86 9.46 -2.93 -12.79
CA HIS A 86 8.68 -4.14 -12.50
C HIS A 86 7.35 -3.80 -11.79
N HIS A 87 7.41 -3.05 -10.68
CA HIS A 87 6.24 -2.72 -9.90
C HIS A 87 5.28 -1.78 -10.65
N PHE A 88 5.79 -0.86 -11.47
CA PHE A 88 4.97 -0.04 -12.35
C PHE A 88 4.19 -0.91 -13.34
N ASN A 89 4.83 -1.90 -13.96
CA ASN A 89 4.17 -2.82 -14.88
C ASN A 89 3.07 -3.64 -14.19
N VAL A 90 3.30 -4.10 -12.96
CA VAL A 90 2.28 -4.77 -12.15
C VAL A 90 1.07 -3.86 -11.91
N VAL A 91 1.29 -2.61 -11.51
CA VAL A 91 0.22 -1.63 -11.30
C VAL A 91 -0.52 -1.34 -12.61
N LYS A 92 0.21 -1.15 -13.71
CA LYS A 92 -0.36 -0.92 -15.04
C LYS A 92 -1.26 -2.08 -15.49
N GLN A 93 -0.82 -3.32 -15.31
CA GLN A 93 -1.63 -4.50 -15.66
C GLN A 93 -2.92 -4.57 -14.84
N ARG A 94 -2.83 -4.33 -13.53
CA ARG A 94 -4.03 -4.27 -12.66
C ARG A 94 -4.98 -3.17 -13.10
N TRP A 95 -4.46 -2.00 -13.45
CA TRP A 95 -5.26 -0.89 -13.94
C TRP A 95 -5.99 -1.23 -15.26
N LEU A 96 -5.30 -1.89 -16.21
CA LEU A 96 -5.92 -2.33 -17.47
C LEU A 96 -7.05 -3.34 -17.23
N VAL A 97 -6.89 -4.26 -16.27
CA VAL A 97 -7.98 -5.18 -15.88
C VAL A 97 -9.18 -4.41 -15.37
N ILE A 98 -8.98 -3.45 -14.46
CA ILE A 98 -10.05 -2.60 -13.92
C ILE A 98 -10.75 -1.82 -15.05
N GLN A 99 -9.97 -1.19 -15.94
CA GLN A 99 -10.53 -0.46 -17.08
C GLN A 99 -11.36 -1.37 -18.01
N ASN A 100 -10.91 -2.60 -18.26
CA ASN A 100 -11.65 -3.55 -19.08
C ASN A 100 -12.95 -3.99 -18.43
N ILE A 101 -12.94 -4.19 -17.09
CA ILE A 101 -14.17 -4.48 -16.33
C ILE A 101 -15.13 -3.30 -16.45
N MET A 102 -14.67 -2.08 -16.18
CA MET A 102 -15.49 -0.87 -16.28
C MET A 102 -16.08 -0.62 -17.68
N LYS A 103 -15.32 -0.95 -18.73
CA LYS A 103 -15.81 -0.82 -20.11
C LYS A 103 -16.87 -1.86 -20.50
N LYS A 104 -16.83 -3.03 -19.88
CA LYS A 104 -17.74 -4.15 -20.17
C LYS A 104 -18.95 -4.19 -19.25
N SER A 105 -18.94 -3.44 -18.16
CA SER A 105 -20.01 -3.42 -17.16
C SER A 105 -20.83 -2.14 -17.29
N PHE A 106 -22.14 -2.27 -17.41
CA PHE A 106 -23.06 -1.12 -17.46
C PHE A 106 -23.48 -0.64 -16.07
N ASN A 107 -23.32 -1.49 -15.06
CA ASN A 107 -23.68 -1.18 -13.67
C ASN A 107 -22.77 -1.93 -12.69
N PHE A 108 -22.94 -1.62 -11.39
CA PHE A 108 -22.16 -2.21 -10.31
C PHE A 108 -22.34 -3.73 -10.18
N ASP A 109 -23.57 -4.23 -10.35
CA ASP A 109 -23.86 -5.67 -10.22
C ASP A 109 -23.18 -6.50 -11.31
N GLU A 110 -23.09 -5.98 -12.52
CA GLU A 110 -22.32 -6.61 -13.60
C GLU A 110 -20.82 -6.58 -13.32
N ALA A 111 -20.30 -5.46 -12.79
CA ALA A 111 -18.90 -5.35 -12.44
C ALA A 111 -18.51 -6.36 -11.36
N LEU A 112 -19.38 -6.64 -10.39
CA LEU A 112 -19.16 -7.62 -9.33
C LEU A 112 -18.97 -9.06 -9.85
N GLN A 113 -19.52 -9.40 -11.02
CA GLN A 113 -19.35 -10.73 -11.62
C GLN A 113 -17.92 -10.99 -12.10
N PHE A 114 -17.15 -9.95 -12.36
CA PHE A 114 -15.76 -10.04 -12.82
C PHE A 114 -14.72 -9.90 -11.68
N VAL A 115 -15.17 -9.66 -10.44
CA VAL A 115 -14.29 -9.42 -9.30
C VAL A 115 -14.66 -10.34 -8.15
N SER A 116 -13.72 -11.11 -7.66
CA SER A 116 -13.87 -11.87 -6.42
C SER A 116 -13.30 -11.09 -5.25
N PRO A 117 -14.00 -11.01 -4.09
CA PRO A 117 -13.47 -10.34 -2.92
C PRO A 117 -12.35 -11.15 -2.28
N ASP A 118 -11.29 -10.48 -1.87
CA ASP A 118 -10.25 -11.07 -1.00
C ASP A 118 -10.76 -11.06 0.44
N LEU A 119 -11.50 -12.10 0.84
CA LEU A 119 -12.14 -12.19 2.14
C LEU A 119 -11.12 -12.23 3.30
N GLU A 120 -9.94 -12.84 3.10
CA GLU A 120 -8.88 -12.86 4.11
C GLU A 120 -8.31 -11.47 4.34
N ARG A 121 -8.11 -10.72 3.28
CA ARG A 121 -7.68 -9.33 3.36
C ARG A 121 -8.72 -8.45 4.04
N ILE A 122 -9.99 -8.58 3.67
CA ILE A 122 -11.10 -7.88 4.32
C ILE A 122 -11.13 -8.20 5.81
N LYS A 123 -11.02 -9.48 6.19
CA LYS A 123 -10.98 -9.92 7.57
C LYS A 123 -9.82 -9.31 8.36
N SER A 124 -8.62 -9.27 7.77
CA SER A 124 -7.42 -8.77 8.44
C SER A 124 -7.46 -7.26 8.69
N TYR A 125 -8.06 -6.47 7.80
CA TYR A 125 -8.10 -5.01 7.91
C TYR A 125 -9.38 -4.46 8.51
N GLN A 126 -10.53 -5.10 8.26
CA GLN A 126 -11.86 -4.58 8.59
C GLN A 126 -12.62 -5.45 9.61
N GLY A 127 -12.18 -6.68 9.83
CA GLY A 127 -12.79 -7.63 10.76
C GLY A 127 -13.91 -8.47 10.16
N ASN A 128 -14.48 -9.37 10.99
CA ASN A 128 -15.44 -10.38 10.56
C ASN A 128 -16.78 -9.79 10.06
N ASP A 129 -17.20 -8.65 10.57
CA ASP A 129 -18.49 -8.06 10.16
C ASP A 129 -18.44 -7.57 8.71
N PHE A 130 -17.31 -7.01 8.28
CA PHE A 130 -17.12 -6.65 6.87
C PHE A 130 -17.04 -7.87 5.94
N VAL A 131 -16.53 -9.02 6.43
CA VAL A 131 -16.59 -10.29 5.69
C VAL A 131 -18.03 -10.72 5.44
N LYS A 132 -18.91 -10.60 6.44
CA LYS A 132 -20.33 -10.91 6.30
C LYS A 132 -20.99 -9.99 5.25
N ILE A 133 -20.72 -8.69 5.31
CA ILE A 133 -21.21 -7.71 4.33
C ILE A 133 -20.70 -8.06 2.93
N ALA A 134 -19.39 -8.34 2.78
CA ALA A 134 -18.81 -8.73 1.50
C ALA A 134 -19.49 -9.97 0.92
N LYS A 135 -19.73 -11.00 1.74
CA LYS A 135 -20.46 -12.22 1.29
C LYS A 135 -21.85 -11.92 0.78
N VAL A 136 -22.59 -11.02 1.43
CA VAL A 136 -23.93 -10.60 0.96
C VAL A 136 -23.82 -9.88 -0.37
N ILE A 137 -22.90 -8.92 -0.52
CA ILE A 137 -22.71 -8.14 -1.75
C ILE A 137 -22.34 -9.07 -2.93
N TRP A 138 -21.40 -10.00 -2.73
CA TRP A 138 -20.94 -10.94 -3.78
C TRP A 138 -21.79 -12.20 -3.88
N ARG A 139 -22.79 -12.36 -3.02
CA ARG A 139 -23.70 -13.53 -3.01
C ARG A 139 -22.97 -14.88 -2.88
N ILE A 140 -21.96 -14.97 -2.00
CA ILE A 140 -21.10 -16.15 -1.74
C ILE A 140 -21.14 -16.60 -0.28
#